data_3ca43bb99506ce0e30d17af9ed6afd55
#
_entry.id   3ca43bb99506ce0e30d17af9ed6afd55
#
_cell.length_a   1.000
_cell.length_b   1.000
_cell.length_c   1.000
_cell.angle_alpha   90.00
_cell.angle_beta   90.00
_cell.angle_gamma   90.00
#
_symmetry.space_group_name_H-M   'P 1'
#
loop_
_entity.id
_entity.type
_entity.pdbx_description
1 polymer ?
#
loop_
_entity_poly.entity_id
_entity_poly.type
_entity_poly.pdbx_seq_one_letter_code
_entity_poly.pdbx_strand_id
1 'polypeptide(L)'
;MSNKNEPLAKQIGQVLTTTSYSRFKPVDGNRNKNLLHINRLKKSMSENYLFTVIIVNEKYEIIDGQHRFDVIQELNLPLNYIICKGYGLKEVHILNQISKTW
;
A
#
# COMPACT_ATOMS: atom_id res chain seq x y z
N MET A 1 32.38 8.18 -7.71
CA MET A 1 31.79 9.50 -7.53
C MET A 1 30.62 9.70 -8.45
N SER A 2 29.57 10.29 -7.94
CA SER A 2 28.39 10.51 -8.77
C SER A 2 28.66 11.57 -9.82
N ASN A 3 27.93 11.48 -10.92
CA ASN A 3 27.96 12.48 -11.96
C ASN A 3 27.37 13.78 -11.43
N LYS A 4 28.07 14.90 -11.65
CA LYS A 4 27.63 16.20 -11.16
C LYS A 4 26.29 16.63 -11.73
N ASN A 5 25.90 16.09 -12.90
CA ASN A 5 24.64 16.44 -13.56
C ASN A 5 23.49 15.51 -13.16
N GLU A 6 23.78 14.49 -12.37
CA GLU A 6 22.75 13.60 -11.89
C GLU A 6 22.16 14.10 -10.58
N PRO A 7 20.84 14.10 -10.46
CA PRO A 7 20.22 14.43 -9.16
C PRO A 7 20.55 13.35 -8.15
N LEU A 8 20.60 13.75 -6.86
CA LEU A 8 20.80 12.80 -5.76
C LEU A 8 19.64 11.81 -5.66
N ALA A 9 18.47 12.21 -6.13
CA ALA A 9 17.29 11.36 -6.15
C ALA A 9 16.59 11.52 -7.48
N LYS A 10 15.90 10.45 -7.89
CA LYS A 10 15.16 10.44 -9.13
C LYS A 10 13.73 10.01 -8.85
N GLN A 11 12.77 10.74 -9.40
CA GLN A 11 11.37 10.38 -9.29
C GLN A 11 11.07 9.25 -10.26
N ILE A 12 10.62 8.11 -9.74
CA ILE A 12 10.31 6.94 -10.55
C ILE A 12 8.82 6.64 -10.63
N GLY A 13 7.99 7.48 -10.01
CA GLY A 13 6.54 7.32 -10.03
C GLY A 13 5.88 8.46 -9.29
N GLN A 14 4.55 8.40 -9.23
CA GLN A 14 3.74 9.39 -8.55
C GLN A 14 2.99 8.77 -7.39
N VAL A 15 2.97 9.47 -6.27
CA VAL A 15 2.06 9.14 -5.17
C VAL A 15 0.75 9.85 -5.44
N LEU A 16 -0.33 9.07 -5.49
CA LEU A 16 -1.68 9.58 -5.72
C LEU A 16 -2.46 9.49 -4.43
N THR A 17 -3.49 10.31 -4.29
CA THR A 17 -4.35 10.29 -3.11
C THR A 17 -5.80 10.29 -3.54
N THR A 18 -6.65 9.59 -2.78
CA THR A 18 -8.07 9.50 -3.11
C THR A 18 -8.89 9.15 -1.89
N THR A 19 -10.17 9.47 -1.94
CA THR A 19 -11.17 8.96 -1.00
C THR A 19 -12.19 8.07 -1.70
N SER A 20 -11.95 7.74 -2.96
CA SER A 20 -12.80 6.82 -3.74
C SER A 20 -12.27 5.40 -3.60
N TYR A 21 -12.74 4.70 -2.59
CA TYR A 21 -12.20 3.37 -2.25
C TYR A 21 -12.76 2.24 -3.13
N SER A 22 -13.89 2.44 -3.76
CA SER A 22 -14.63 1.38 -4.43
C SER A 22 -13.92 0.75 -5.62
N ARG A 23 -12.93 1.45 -6.20
CA ARG A 23 -12.19 0.89 -7.34
C ARG A 23 -11.05 -0.05 -6.91
N PHE A 24 -10.73 -0.08 -5.64
CA PHE A 24 -9.63 -0.90 -5.12
C PHE A 24 -10.15 -2.26 -4.68
N LYS A 25 -9.38 -3.31 -4.95
CA LYS A 25 -9.77 -4.68 -4.62
C LYS A 25 -8.54 -5.52 -4.28
N PRO A 26 -8.69 -6.60 -3.51
CA PRO A 26 -7.57 -7.50 -3.28
C PRO A 26 -7.22 -8.26 -4.56
N VAL A 27 -5.98 -8.70 -4.67
CA VAL A 27 -5.58 -9.62 -5.75
C VAL A 27 -6.24 -10.97 -5.50
N ASP A 28 -6.72 -11.60 -6.58
CA ASP A 28 -7.29 -12.95 -6.48
C ASP A 28 -6.30 -13.90 -5.82
N GLY A 29 -6.77 -14.63 -4.83
CA GLY A 29 -5.92 -15.55 -4.06
C GLY A 29 -5.32 -14.92 -2.82
N ASN A 30 -5.41 -13.61 -2.64
CA ASN A 30 -4.94 -12.95 -1.44
C ASN A 30 -6.11 -12.71 -0.49
N ARG A 31 -6.38 -13.68 0.39
CA ARG A 31 -7.55 -13.64 1.28
C ARG A 31 -7.19 -13.62 2.76
N ASN A 32 -5.95 -13.31 3.05
CA ASN A 32 -5.46 -13.39 4.42
C ASN A 32 -5.87 -12.13 5.20
N LYS A 33 -6.91 -12.27 6.03
CA LYS A 33 -7.33 -11.20 6.94
C LYS A 33 -7.09 -11.63 8.37
N ASN A 34 -6.37 -10.82 9.10
CA ASN A 34 -6.14 -11.01 10.53
C ASN A 34 -6.87 -9.91 11.28
N LEU A 35 -8.03 -10.26 11.86
CA LEU A 35 -8.90 -9.28 12.53
C LEU A 35 -8.21 -8.61 13.73
N LEU A 36 -7.42 -9.38 14.47
CA LEU A 36 -6.69 -8.82 15.60
C LEU A 36 -5.70 -7.76 15.13
N HIS A 37 -4.97 -8.06 14.05
CA HIS A 37 -4.03 -7.11 13.48
C HIS A 37 -4.74 -5.85 12.96
N ILE A 38 -5.86 -6.03 12.29
CA ILE A 38 -6.68 -4.93 11.78
C ILE A 38 -7.16 -4.03 12.93
N ASN A 39 -7.63 -4.62 14.01
CA ASN A 39 -8.10 -3.84 15.17
C ASN A 39 -6.99 -3.03 15.83
N ARG A 40 -5.80 -3.60 15.94
CA ARG A 40 -4.64 -2.87 16.46
C ARG A 40 -4.24 -1.72 15.55
N LEU A 41 -4.21 -1.98 14.25
CA LEU A 41 -3.88 -0.99 13.27
C LEU A 41 -4.91 0.14 13.26
N LYS A 42 -6.19 -0.21 13.35
CA LYS A 42 -7.27 0.77 13.41
C LYS A 42 -7.13 1.71 14.59
N LYS A 43 -6.84 1.16 15.76
CA LYS A 43 -6.63 1.97 16.94
C LYS A 43 -5.46 2.93 16.77
N SER A 44 -4.34 2.41 16.26
CA SER A 44 -3.15 3.21 16.03
C SER A 44 -3.41 4.34 15.04
N MET A 45 -4.08 4.04 13.93
CA MET A 45 -4.34 5.03 12.89
C MET A 45 -5.40 6.05 13.30
N SER A 46 -6.34 5.68 14.16
CA SER A 46 -7.34 6.63 14.66
C SER A 46 -6.72 7.64 15.63
N GLU A 47 -5.67 7.25 16.33
CA GLU A 47 -4.97 8.13 17.26
C GLU A 47 -3.91 8.98 16.56
N ASN A 48 -3.15 8.37 15.64
CA ASN A 48 -2.06 9.03 14.94
C ASN A 48 -1.98 8.54 13.49
N TYR A 49 -2.61 9.25 12.57
CA TYR A 49 -2.52 8.89 11.17
C TYR A 49 -1.27 9.48 10.55
N LEU A 50 -0.26 8.64 10.38
CA LEU A 50 0.97 9.03 9.71
C LEU A 50 0.86 8.76 8.21
N PHE A 51 1.67 9.47 7.44
CA PHE A 51 1.70 9.29 5.99
C PHE A 51 2.15 7.87 5.64
N THR A 52 1.33 7.15 4.91
CA THR A 52 1.67 5.81 4.39
C THR A 52 1.17 5.69 2.97
N VAL A 53 1.82 4.82 2.19
CA VAL A 53 1.48 4.59 0.79
C VAL A 53 1.26 3.11 0.59
N ILE A 54 0.15 2.75 -0.05
CA ILE A 54 -0.07 1.36 -0.48
C ILE A 54 0.39 1.19 -1.93
N ILE A 55 0.66 -0.05 -2.33
CA ILE A 55 1.05 -0.37 -3.70
C ILE A 55 -0.10 -1.10 -4.37
N VAL A 56 -0.49 -0.61 -5.54
CA VAL A 56 -1.51 -1.26 -6.37
C VAL A 56 -0.95 -1.46 -7.78
N ASN A 57 -1.62 -2.30 -8.57
CA ASN A 57 -1.26 -2.45 -9.98
C ASN A 57 -2.19 -1.60 -10.86
N GLU A 58 -2.06 -1.74 -12.17
CA GLU A 58 -2.85 -0.95 -13.12
C GLU A 58 -4.35 -1.26 -13.08
N LYS A 59 -4.73 -2.37 -12.47
CA LYS A 59 -6.13 -2.77 -12.29
C LYS A 59 -6.68 -2.36 -10.93
N TYR A 60 -5.91 -1.59 -10.16
CA TYR A 60 -6.24 -1.20 -8.79
C TYR A 60 -6.36 -2.39 -7.84
N GLU A 61 -5.67 -3.47 -8.15
CA GLU A 61 -5.52 -4.59 -7.24
C GLU A 61 -4.44 -4.26 -6.22
N ILE A 62 -4.74 -4.50 -4.94
CA ILE A 62 -3.85 -4.13 -3.85
C ILE A 62 -2.74 -5.16 -3.73
N ILE A 63 -1.50 -4.72 -3.94
CA ILE A 63 -0.31 -5.57 -3.91
C ILE A 63 0.30 -5.56 -2.51
N ASP A 64 0.40 -4.39 -1.90
CA ASP A 64 0.92 -4.23 -0.55
C ASP A 64 0.08 -3.22 0.21
N GLY A 65 -0.28 -3.57 1.44
CA GLY A 65 -1.02 -2.68 2.32
C GLY A 65 -2.51 -2.99 2.41
N GLN A 66 -2.93 -4.24 2.20
CA GLN A 66 -4.35 -4.60 2.27
C GLN A 66 -4.97 -4.25 3.62
N HIS A 67 -4.28 -4.54 4.72
CA HIS A 67 -4.80 -4.24 6.06
C HIS A 67 -4.90 -2.72 6.27
N ARG A 68 -3.90 -1.98 5.81
CA ARG A 68 -3.95 -0.51 5.88
C ARG A 68 -5.09 0.06 5.06
N PHE A 69 -5.32 -0.50 3.87
CA PHE A 69 -6.43 -0.08 3.03
C PHE A 69 -7.76 -0.28 3.75
N ASP A 70 -7.96 -1.46 4.35
CA ASP A 70 -9.20 -1.77 5.04
C ASP A 70 -9.49 -0.77 6.16
N VAL A 71 -8.47 -0.43 6.93
CA VAL A 71 -8.59 0.54 8.02
C VAL A 71 -8.82 1.96 7.51
N ILE A 72 -8.08 2.36 6.48
CA ILE A 72 -8.21 3.68 5.87
C ILE A 72 -9.63 3.87 5.33
N GLN A 73 -10.18 2.87 4.66
CA GLN A 73 -11.55 2.90 4.16
C GLN A 73 -12.54 3.02 5.31
N GLU A 74 -12.37 2.23 6.35
CA GLU A 74 -13.28 2.23 7.49
C GLU A 74 -13.28 3.57 8.23
N LEU A 75 -12.11 4.21 8.33
CA LEU A 75 -11.97 5.50 9.01
C LEU A 75 -12.19 6.70 8.09
N ASN A 76 -12.47 6.48 6.81
CA ASN A 76 -12.66 7.53 5.80
C ASN A 76 -11.46 8.48 5.70
N LEU A 77 -10.26 7.94 5.78
CA LEU A 77 -9.03 8.71 5.67
C LEU A 77 -8.58 8.82 4.21
N PRO A 78 -7.77 9.82 3.87
CA PRO A 78 -7.17 9.86 2.54
C PRO A 78 -6.29 8.64 2.30
N LEU A 79 -6.49 7.99 1.17
CA LEU A 79 -5.71 6.83 0.75
C LEU A 79 -4.61 7.29 -0.20
N ASN A 80 -3.36 7.08 0.19
CA ASN A 80 -2.22 7.37 -0.67
C ASN A 80 -1.75 6.07 -1.31
N TYR A 81 -1.50 6.09 -2.61
CA TYR A 81 -1.13 4.87 -3.32
C TYR A 81 -0.20 5.18 -4.49
N ILE A 82 0.52 4.14 -4.91
CA ILE A 82 1.36 4.19 -6.09
C ILE A 82 1.01 3.00 -6.98
N ILE A 83 1.04 3.23 -8.29
CA ILE A 83 0.71 2.18 -9.26
C ILE A 83 2.01 1.54 -9.75
N CYS A 84 2.11 0.22 -9.55
CA CYS A 84 3.22 -0.58 -10.06
C CYS A 84 2.67 -1.54 -11.12
N LYS A 85 2.83 -1.16 -12.36
CA LYS A 85 2.29 -1.89 -13.49
C LYS A 85 2.86 -3.30 -13.58
N GLY A 86 2.00 -4.27 -13.83
CA GLY A 86 2.40 -5.66 -13.99
C GLY A 86 2.53 -6.45 -12.70
N TYR A 87 2.36 -5.82 -11.55
CA TYR A 87 2.41 -6.52 -10.28
C TYR A 87 1.16 -7.38 -10.07
N GLY A 88 1.34 -8.53 -9.43
CA GLY A 88 0.25 -9.46 -9.15
C GLY A 88 0.53 -10.27 -7.91
N LEU A 89 -0.06 -11.46 -7.82
CA LEU A 89 0.05 -12.32 -6.64
C LEU A 89 1.51 -12.67 -6.30
N LYS A 90 2.34 -12.84 -7.32
CA LYS A 90 3.77 -13.12 -7.10
C LYS A 90 4.42 -12.02 -6.27
N GLU A 91 4.16 -10.78 -6.61
CA GLU A 91 4.72 -9.63 -5.90
C GLU A 91 4.12 -9.46 -4.52
N VAL A 92 2.84 -9.82 -4.35
CA VAL A 92 2.23 -9.85 -3.02
C VAL A 92 3.03 -10.76 -2.10
N HIS A 93 3.36 -11.97 -2.56
CA HIS A 93 4.12 -12.93 -1.74
C HIS A 93 5.53 -12.45 -1.46
N ILE A 94 6.20 -11.88 -2.45
CA ILE A 94 7.56 -11.37 -2.27
C ILE A 94 7.58 -10.26 -1.23
N LEU A 95 6.67 -9.29 -1.33
CA LEU A 95 6.62 -8.17 -0.39
C LEU A 95 6.25 -8.61 1.02
N ASN A 96 5.38 -9.61 1.14
CA ASN A 96 5.04 -10.18 2.44
C ASN A 96 6.23 -10.85 3.11
N GLN A 97 7.06 -11.54 2.32
CA GLN A 97 8.28 -12.16 2.86
C GLN A 97 9.27 -11.11 3.36
N ILE A 98 9.45 -10.05 2.60
CA ILE A 98 10.32 -8.94 3.01
C ILE A 98 9.85 -8.35 4.33
N SER A 99 8.54 -8.15 4.48
CA SER A 99 7.97 -7.61 5.70
C SER A 99 8.18 -8.50 6.91
N LYS A 100 8.25 -9.82 6.71
CA LYS A 100 8.42 -10.77 7.81
C LYS A 100 9.85 -10.92 8.29
N THR A 101 10.82 -10.36 7.58
CA THR A 101 12.22 -10.48 7.96
C THR A 101 12.66 -9.45 9.00
N TRP A 102 11.79 -8.59 9.42
CA TRP A 102 12.06 -7.56 10.44
C TRP A 102 12.19 -8.13 11.84
#